data_e874c2be5b614d77a15f399a0cd6eab0
#
_entry.id   e874c2be5b614d77a15f399a0cd6eab0
#
_cell.length_a   1.000
_cell.length_b   1.000
_cell.length_c   1.000
_cell.angle_alpha   90.00
_cell.angle_beta   90.00
_cell.angle_gamma   90.00
#
_symmetry.space_group_name_H-M   'P 1'
#
loop_
_entity.id
_entity.type
_entity.pdbx_description
1 polymer ?
#
loop_
_entity_poly.entity_id
_entity_poly.type
_entity_poly.pdbx_seq_one_letter_code
_entity_poly.pdbx_strand_id
1 'polypeptide(L)'
;MILVPFVAVFASVTKQSAGYVILGLLAAFIIPVMSLSVSSVLAMPYYYVKKFFSSKYVCLLVIVTLVLFALFYCYATVLDFLKTLMSTGEIKFFFSEKTMTTIISVTKNLVPANFIAAFTLKTDVWKNLGIIVAITVATGAIGILITSLLYNKAMKTRATAGAIMIFAKKSAARKLPPFLSLLKKEFNLVLFTPDYAVQYFTVAAIMPLMVYFCMGIGKNFLTSLVFVQSDFELAILLTVLFGALTNTFCATNVSRDGKSFYVEKTLPLSINEIMGAKIALSFAVAVISVGIAATVLLAKKYVSAGEGVFVFFVGAMMALSQILYATRKDLNSPQFSLEEDNVVRESNNNVSIIVVLGLVSAMILGGIPLFVNVLSNVRGKDMRWFTYVFVSVCAAAEFVGSLLYYLIGIKARFDRVTEGD
;
A
#
# COMPACT_ATOMS: atom_id res chain seq x y z
N MET A 1 -3.24 -22.33 2.22
CA MET A 1 -2.32 -23.04 1.33
C MET A 1 -0.89 -23.16 1.85
N ILE A 2 -0.33 -22.17 2.55
CA ILE A 2 1.06 -22.19 3.08
C ILE A 2 1.27 -23.26 4.18
N LEU A 3 0.24 -23.57 4.97
CA LEU A 3 0.31 -24.55 6.06
C LEU A 3 0.56 -26.00 5.59
N VAL A 4 0.04 -26.37 4.44
CA VAL A 4 0.18 -27.74 3.90
C VAL A 4 1.64 -28.08 3.57
N PRO A 5 2.38 -27.27 2.78
CA PRO A 5 3.79 -27.54 2.55
C PRO A 5 4.63 -27.42 3.83
N PHE A 6 4.28 -26.51 4.76
CA PHE A 6 4.97 -26.41 6.03
C PHE A 6 4.84 -27.70 6.86
N VAL A 7 3.64 -28.26 7.00
CA VAL A 7 3.42 -29.54 7.71
C VAL A 7 4.17 -30.68 7.04
N ALA A 8 4.19 -30.73 5.69
CA ALA A 8 4.90 -31.78 4.96
C ALA A 8 6.43 -31.70 5.16
N VAL A 9 7.00 -30.49 5.05
CA VAL A 9 8.45 -30.26 5.28
C VAL A 9 8.81 -30.56 6.73
N PHE A 10 8.04 -30.05 7.69
CA PHE A 10 8.29 -30.31 9.11
C PHE A 10 8.21 -31.79 9.45
N ALA A 11 7.22 -32.50 8.93
CA ALA A 11 7.07 -33.93 9.14
C ALA A 11 8.23 -34.75 8.53
N SER A 12 8.73 -34.35 7.35
CA SER A 12 9.87 -35.00 6.71
C SER A 12 11.18 -34.79 7.46
N VAL A 13 11.44 -33.55 7.91
CA VAL A 13 12.66 -33.19 8.64
C VAL A 13 12.69 -33.81 10.03
N THR A 14 11.55 -33.84 10.72
CA THR A 14 11.44 -34.38 12.10
C THR A 14 11.10 -35.88 12.15
N LYS A 15 11.03 -36.56 10.98
CA LYS A 15 10.72 -38.01 10.84
C LYS A 15 9.44 -38.41 11.59
N GLN A 16 8.38 -37.63 11.43
CA GLN A 16 7.11 -37.87 12.12
C GLN A 16 6.29 -38.97 11.48
N SER A 17 5.36 -39.56 12.25
CA SER A 17 4.47 -40.63 11.79
C SER A 17 3.45 -40.09 10.73
N ALA A 18 2.98 -40.97 9.85
CA ALA A 18 1.95 -40.64 8.88
C ALA A 18 0.67 -40.07 9.51
N GLY A 19 0.32 -40.51 10.72
CA GLY A 19 -0.78 -39.96 11.50
C GLY A 19 -0.63 -38.48 11.83
N TYR A 20 0.59 -38.00 12.08
CA TYR A 20 0.83 -36.58 12.30
C TYR A 20 0.58 -35.73 11.03
N VAL A 21 0.94 -36.25 9.86
CA VAL A 21 0.69 -35.58 8.58
C VAL A 21 -0.80 -35.47 8.32
N ILE A 22 -1.57 -36.52 8.56
CA ILE A 22 -3.04 -36.50 8.42
C ILE A 22 -3.68 -35.49 9.36
N LEU A 23 -3.27 -35.46 10.63
CA LEU A 23 -3.75 -34.48 11.61
C LEU A 23 -3.35 -33.05 11.25
N GLY A 24 -2.15 -32.84 10.70
CA GLY A 24 -1.70 -31.54 10.20
C GLY A 24 -2.51 -31.05 9.00
N LEU A 25 -2.89 -31.94 8.10
CA LEU A 25 -3.78 -31.64 6.99
C LEU A 25 -5.18 -31.26 7.49
N LEU A 26 -5.74 -31.98 8.45
CA LEU A 26 -7.01 -31.62 9.10
C LEU A 26 -6.92 -30.25 9.76
N ALA A 27 -5.87 -29.96 10.49
CA ALA A 27 -5.63 -28.66 11.10
C ALA A 27 -5.55 -27.53 10.06
N ALA A 28 -4.94 -27.79 8.90
CA ALA A 28 -4.86 -26.84 7.80
C ALA A 28 -6.23 -26.43 7.24
N PHE A 29 -7.26 -27.26 7.38
CA PHE A 29 -8.65 -26.91 7.07
C PHE A 29 -9.38 -26.21 8.24
N ILE A 30 -9.12 -26.64 9.47
CA ILE A 30 -9.80 -26.10 10.65
C ILE A 30 -9.35 -24.67 10.96
N ILE A 31 -8.06 -24.34 10.80
CA ILE A 31 -7.50 -23.03 11.11
C ILE A 31 -8.12 -21.88 10.29
N PRO A 32 -8.31 -21.97 8.96
CA PRO A 32 -9.02 -20.95 8.20
C PRO A 32 -10.48 -20.79 8.64
N VAL A 33 -11.19 -21.89 8.93
CA VAL A 33 -12.57 -21.86 9.40
C VAL A 33 -12.65 -21.16 10.77
N MET A 34 -11.70 -21.43 11.66
CA MET A 34 -11.60 -20.75 12.94
C MET A 34 -11.33 -19.24 12.77
N SER A 35 -10.46 -18.88 11.85
CA SER A 35 -10.18 -17.47 11.55
C SER A 35 -11.44 -16.73 11.04
N LEU A 36 -12.20 -17.36 10.14
CA LEU A 36 -13.49 -16.83 9.67
C LEU A 36 -14.52 -16.72 10.81
N SER A 37 -14.58 -17.72 11.68
CA SER A 37 -15.48 -17.72 12.84
C SER A 37 -15.18 -16.58 13.81
N VAL A 38 -13.89 -16.37 14.13
CA VAL A 38 -13.44 -15.24 14.97
C VAL A 38 -13.74 -13.90 14.31
N SER A 39 -13.51 -13.78 13.00
CA SER A 39 -13.81 -12.57 12.23
C SER A 39 -15.29 -12.23 12.26
N SER A 40 -16.18 -13.22 12.21
CA SER A 40 -17.64 -13.03 12.28
C SER A 40 -18.09 -12.49 13.63
N VAL A 41 -17.46 -12.92 14.73
CA VAL A 41 -17.71 -12.37 16.08
C VAL A 41 -17.25 -10.91 16.17
N LEU A 42 -16.11 -10.58 15.57
CA LEU A 42 -15.57 -9.21 15.56
C LEU A 42 -16.37 -8.25 14.64
N ALA A 43 -17.20 -8.77 13.75
CA ALA A 43 -18.04 -7.95 12.88
C ALA A 43 -19.00 -7.04 13.64
N MET A 44 -19.47 -7.48 14.83
CA MET A 44 -20.38 -6.69 15.68
C MET A 44 -19.72 -5.45 16.31
N PRO A 45 -18.58 -5.58 17.03
CA PRO A 45 -17.86 -4.41 17.52
C PRO A 45 -17.50 -3.46 16.39
N TYR A 46 -17.04 -3.97 15.25
CA TYR A 46 -16.73 -3.17 14.07
C TYR A 46 -17.93 -2.37 13.57
N TYR A 47 -19.12 -2.99 13.51
CA TYR A 47 -20.35 -2.31 13.09
C TYR A 47 -20.73 -1.18 14.05
N TYR A 48 -20.63 -1.39 15.38
CA TYR A 48 -20.93 -0.36 16.37
C TYR A 48 -19.89 0.75 16.41
N VAL A 49 -18.61 0.40 16.30
CA VAL A 49 -17.52 1.39 16.17
C VAL A 49 -17.73 2.24 14.92
N LYS A 50 -18.04 1.62 13.77
CA LYS A 50 -18.37 2.33 12.53
C LYS A 50 -19.60 3.23 12.66
N LYS A 51 -20.59 2.86 13.47
CA LYS A 51 -21.79 3.65 13.74
C LYS A 51 -21.51 4.79 14.74
N PHE A 52 -20.72 4.52 15.77
CA PHE A 52 -20.36 5.51 16.80
C PHE A 52 -19.50 6.65 16.23
N PHE A 53 -18.53 6.31 15.41
CA PHE A 53 -17.80 7.31 14.62
C PHE A 53 -18.66 7.70 13.42
N SER A 54 -19.65 8.56 13.66
CA SER A 54 -20.63 9.00 12.66
C SER A 54 -20.02 9.65 11.41
N SER A 55 -18.80 10.20 11.50
CA SER A 55 -18.01 10.55 10.33
C SER A 55 -17.17 9.33 9.93
N LYS A 56 -17.64 8.60 8.92
CA LYS A 56 -17.01 7.42 8.34
C LYS A 56 -15.51 7.61 8.08
N TYR A 57 -15.07 8.84 7.84
CA TYR A 57 -13.71 9.20 7.44
C TYR A 57 -12.74 9.31 8.60
N VAL A 58 -13.17 9.88 9.73
CA VAL A 58 -12.32 9.97 10.93
C VAL A 58 -12.03 8.59 11.49
N CYS A 59 -13.06 7.73 11.56
CA CYS A 59 -12.91 6.35 12.01
C CYS A 59 -11.96 5.57 11.08
N LEU A 60 -12.15 5.69 9.77
CA LEU A 60 -11.34 5.02 8.77
C LEU A 60 -9.89 5.53 8.82
N LEU A 61 -9.69 6.83 8.93
CA LEU A 61 -8.36 7.43 9.04
C LEU A 61 -7.65 6.98 10.32
N VAL A 62 -8.36 6.93 11.45
CA VAL A 62 -7.81 6.45 12.73
C VAL A 62 -7.47 4.96 12.66
N ILE A 63 -8.36 4.12 12.10
CA ILE A 63 -8.10 2.67 11.94
C ILE A 63 -6.91 2.45 11.01
N VAL A 64 -6.85 3.11 9.85
CA VAL A 64 -5.73 3.01 8.91
C VAL A 64 -4.43 3.44 9.58
N THR A 65 -4.44 4.55 10.33
CA THR A 65 -3.26 5.04 11.04
C THR A 65 -2.80 4.05 12.11
N LEU A 66 -3.72 3.45 12.88
CA LEU A 66 -3.39 2.44 13.89
C LEU A 66 -2.84 1.16 13.26
N VAL A 67 -3.43 0.70 12.16
CA VAL A 67 -2.96 -0.48 11.42
C VAL A 67 -1.57 -0.21 10.84
N LEU A 68 -1.35 0.97 10.25
CA LEU A 68 -0.03 1.37 9.76
C LEU A 68 1.00 1.43 10.88
N PHE A 69 0.63 1.95 12.04
CA PHE A 69 1.52 2.02 13.21
C PHE A 69 1.86 0.62 13.75
N ALA A 70 0.87 -0.28 13.81
CA ALA A 70 1.08 -1.67 14.20
C ALA A 70 1.96 -2.42 13.19
N LEU A 71 1.73 -2.24 11.90
CA LEU A 71 2.58 -2.78 10.84
C LEU A 71 4.00 -2.22 10.92
N PHE A 72 4.14 -0.92 11.20
CA PHE A 72 5.43 -0.28 11.41
C PHE A 72 6.20 -0.92 12.56
N TYR A 73 5.55 -1.12 13.71
CA TYR A 73 6.17 -1.74 14.88
C TYR A 73 6.59 -3.20 14.61
N CYS A 74 5.69 -4.00 14.04
CA CYS A 74 5.99 -5.38 13.67
C CYS A 74 7.18 -5.46 12.70
N TYR A 75 7.21 -4.58 11.72
CA TYR A 75 8.26 -4.57 10.71
C TYR A 75 9.61 -4.07 11.27
N ALA A 76 9.61 -3.05 12.12
CA ALA A 76 10.83 -2.62 12.81
C ALA A 76 11.47 -3.77 13.59
N THR A 77 10.64 -4.59 14.24
CA THR A 77 11.08 -5.79 14.98
C THR A 77 11.66 -6.84 14.03
N VAL A 78 11.03 -7.08 12.87
CA VAL A 78 11.53 -8.00 11.84
C VAL A 78 12.84 -7.49 11.23
N LEU A 79 13.01 -6.19 11.05
CA LEU A 79 14.26 -5.60 10.56
C LEU A 79 15.43 -5.78 11.53
N ASP A 80 15.21 -5.48 12.80
CA ASP A 80 16.25 -5.68 13.82
C ASP A 80 16.65 -7.15 13.92
N PHE A 81 15.69 -8.03 13.74
CA PHE A 81 15.89 -9.44 13.64
C PHE A 81 16.76 -9.84 12.41
N LEU A 82 16.40 -9.35 11.20
CA LEU A 82 17.17 -9.61 9.99
C LEU A 82 18.60 -9.07 10.09
N LYS A 83 18.79 -7.89 10.70
CA LYS A 83 20.12 -7.33 10.97
C LYS A 83 20.96 -8.26 11.85
N THR A 84 20.38 -8.78 12.92
CA THR A 84 21.06 -9.70 13.83
C THR A 84 21.42 -11.01 13.13
N LEU A 85 20.49 -11.56 12.32
CA LEU A 85 20.73 -12.75 11.53
C LEU A 85 21.88 -12.58 10.54
N MET A 86 21.91 -11.46 9.82
CA MET A 86 22.95 -11.17 8.83
C MET A 86 24.30 -10.86 9.46
N SER A 87 24.35 -10.33 10.69
CA SER A 87 25.60 -10.01 11.39
C SER A 87 26.23 -11.22 12.08
N THR A 88 25.43 -12.16 12.57
CA THR A 88 25.93 -13.31 13.33
C THR A 88 25.99 -14.61 12.52
N GLY A 89 25.25 -14.70 11.40
CA GLY A 89 25.21 -15.90 10.54
C GLY A 89 24.61 -17.16 11.19
N GLU A 90 24.26 -17.09 12.47
CA GLU A 90 23.73 -18.22 13.21
C GLU A 90 22.21 -18.13 13.41
N ILE A 91 21.51 -19.13 12.91
CA ILE A 91 20.04 -19.27 13.09
C ILE A 91 19.65 -19.38 14.57
N LYS A 92 20.57 -19.74 15.45
CA LYS A 92 20.34 -19.84 16.91
C LYS A 92 19.99 -18.50 17.56
N PHE A 93 20.41 -17.39 16.96
CA PHE A 93 20.10 -16.03 17.44
C PHE A 93 18.90 -15.39 16.78
N PHE A 94 18.06 -16.21 16.12
CA PHE A 94 16.82 -15.74 15.50
C PHE A 94 15.96 -14.94 16.49
N PHE A 95 16.01 -15.29 17.76
CA PHE A 95 15.36 -14.54 18.82
C PHE A 95 16.34 -14.35 19.97
N SER A 96 16.60 -13.09 20.36
CA SER A 96 17.28 -12.85 21.64
C SER A 96 16.43 -13.48 22.75
N GLU A 97 17.04 -13.93 23.85
CA GLU A 97 16.30 -14.52 24.98
C GLU A 97 15.15 -13.63 25.46
N LYS A 98 15.37 -12.30 25.45
CA LYS A 98 14.37 -11.30 25.81
C LYS A 98 13.21 -11.25 24.80
N THR A 99 13.48 -11.36 23.52
CA THR A 99 12.46 -11.40 22.47
C THR A 99 11.69 -12.73 22.54
N MET A 100 12.39 -13.83 22.78
CA MET A 100 11.79 -15.15 22.93
C MET A 100 10.85 -15.21 24.14
N THR A 101 11.27 -14.71 25.30
CA THR A 101 10.42 -14.65 26.50
C THR A 101 9.21 -13.73 26.29
N THR A 102 9.37 -12.62 25.57
CA THR A 102 8.24 -11.74 25.22
C THR A 102 7.28 -12.42 24.24
N ILE A 103 7.79 -13.08 23.21
CA ILE A 103 6.95 -13.83 22.25
C ILE A 103 6.22 -14.96 22.97
N ILE A 104 6.90 -15.73 23.81
CA ILE A 104 6.29 -16.81 24.58
C ILE A 104 5.20 -16.27 25.52
N SER A 105 5.42 -15.15 26.20
CA SER A 105 4.44 -14.55 27.09
C SER A 105 3.21 -14.03 26.33
N VAL A 106 3.42 -13.39 25.18
CA VAL A 106 2.33 -12.91 24.32
C VAL A 106 1.58 -14.08 23.69
N THR A 107 2.29 -15.09 23.17
CA THR A 107 1.68 -16.26 22.54
C THR A 107 0.91 -17.11 23.56
N LYS A 108 1.40 -17.19 24.82
CA LYS A 108 0.72 -17.88 25.90
C LYS A 108 -0.63 -17.26 26.27
N ASN A 109 -0.78 -15.97 26.07
CA ASN A 109 -2.01 -15.20 26.31
C ASN A 109 -2.90 -15.06 25.07
N LEU A 110 -2.40 -15.37 23.87
CA LEU A 110 -3.13 -15.32 22.62
C LEU A 110 -3.88 -16.63 22.38
N VAL A 111 -5.08 -16.74 22.92
CA VAL A 111 -6.01 -17.80 22.54
C VAL A 111 -6.64 -17.42 21.19
N PRO A 112 -6.60 -18.25 20.16
CA PRO A 112 -6.32 -19.69 20.08
C PRO A 112 -4.90 -20.06 19.59
N ALA A 113 -4.04 -19.08 19.31
CA ALA A 113 -2.71 -19.33 18.73
C ALA A 113 -1.84 -20.26 19.58
N ASN A 114 -1.97 -20.19 20.91
CA ASN A 114 -1.25 -21.07 21.82
C ASN A 114 -1.57 -22.55 21.60
N PHE A 115 -2.83 -22.90 21.37
CA PHE A 115 -3.24 -24.29 21.14
C PHE A 115 -2.78 -24.79 19.76
N ILE A 116 -2.72 -23.90 18.75
CA ILE A 116 -2.16 -24.22 17.44
C ILE A 116 -0.67 -24.50 17.55
N ALA A 117 0.08 -23.66 18.28
CA ALA A 117 1.51 -23.86 18.52
C ALA A 117 1.78 -25.16 19.30
N ALA A 118 1.02 -25.42 20.36
CA ALA A 118 1.14 -26.67 21.15
C ALA A 118 0.79 -27.91 20.31
N PHE A 119 -0.18 -27.80 19.40
CA PHE A 119 -0.49 -28.87 18.45
C PHE A 119 0.69 -29.13 17.49
N THR A 120 1.29 -28.08 16.93
CA THR A 120 2.45 -28.23 16.03
C THR A 120 3.68 -28.77 16.71
N LEU A 121 3.89 -28.44 18.01
CA LEU A 121 4.99 -28.93 18.84
C LEU A 121 4.74 -30.33 19.45
N LYS A 122 3.64 -30.97 19.08
CA LYS A 122 3.30 -32.34 19.53
C LYS A 122 3.03 -32.49 21.04
N THR A 123 2.77 -31.39 21.74
CA THR A 123 2.36 -31.44 23.13
C THR A 123 0.84 -31.70 23.20
N ASP A 124 0.42 -32.82 23.81
CA ASP A 124 -0.99 -33.18 24.00
C ASP A 124 -1.88 -33.00 22.77
N VAL A 125 -1.48 -33.59 21.63
CA VAL A 125 -2.08 -33.37 20.29
C VAL A 125 -3.59 -33.45 20.29
N TRP A 126 -4.15 -34.51 20.90
CA TRP A 126 -5.60 -34.73 20.93
C TRP A 126 -6.35 -33.70 21.75
N LYS A 127 -5.80 -33.30 22.90
CA LYS A 127 -6.38 -32.28 23.77
C LYS A 127 -6.41 -30.93 23.08
N ASN A 128 -5.29 -30.54 22.49
CA ASN A 128 -5.19 -29.23 21.80
C ASN A 128 -6.04 -29.18 20.54
N LEU A 129 -6.13 -30.26 19.77
CA LEU A 129 -7.02 -30.35 18.63
C LEU A 129 -8.50 -30.27 19.06
N GLY A 130 -8.88 -30.96 20.13
CA GLY A 130 -10.21 -30.87 20.69
C GLY A 130 -10.58 -29.46 21.14
N ILE A 131 -9.66 -28.73 21.74
CA ILE A 131 -9.85 -27.32 22.15
C ILE A 131 -9.99 -26.42 20.93
N ILE A 132 -9.18 -26.60 19.89
CA ILE A 132 -9.27 -25.81 18.64
C ILE A 132 -10.64 -26.02 17.98
N VAL A 133 -11.09 -27.28 17.89
CA VAL A 133 -12.40 -27.60 17.32
C VAL A 133 -13.53 -26.99 18.17
N ALA A 134 -13.47 -27.13 19.50
CA ALA A 134 -14.45 -26.54 20.40
C ALA A 134 -14.53 -25.01 20.28
N ILE A 135 -13.38 -24.32 20.23
CA ILE A 135 -13.34 -22.88 20.03
C ILE A 135 -13.92 -22.52 18.65
N THR A 136 -13.59 -23.27 17.60
CA THR A 136 -14.12 -23.01 16.24
C THR A 136 -15.63 -23.15 16.18
N VAL A 137 -16.17 -24.19 16.78
CA VAL A 137 -17.64 -24.42 16.82
C VAL A 137 -18.33 -23.35 17.68
N ALA A 138 -17.80 -23.04 18.86
CA ALA A 138 -18.38 -22.01 19.73
C ALA A 138 -18.35 -20.62 19.08
N THR A 139 -17.21 -20.19 18.54
CA THR A 139 -17.10 -18.90 17.85
C THR A 139 -17.90 -18.87 16.57
N GLY A 140 -18.00 -19.97 15.83
CA GLY A 140 -18.84 -20.11 14.64
C GLY A 140 -20.33 -19.97 14.95
N ALA A 141 -20.82 -20.64 15.98
CA ALA A 141 -22.21 -20.54 16.43
C ALA A 141 -22.57 -19.11 16.88
N ILE A 142 -21.70 -18.48 17.68
CA ILE A 142 -21.84 -17.09 18.09
C ILE A 142 -21.79 -16.16 16.88
N GLY A 143 -20.88 -16.39 15.94
CA GLY A 143 -20.74 -15.60 14.72
C GLY A 143 -21.99 -15.66 13.83
N ILE A 144 -22.58 -16.84 13.64
CA ILE A 144 -23.81 -17.03 12.88
C ILE A 144 -24.98 -16.28 13.56
N LEU A 145 -25.10 -16.40 14.88
CA LEU A 145 -26.12 -15.67 15.66
C LEU A 145 -25.96 -14.15 15.48
N ILE A 146 -24.75 -13.64 15.63
CA ILE A 146 -24.45 -12.21 15.47
C ILE A 146 -24.76 -11.75 14.05
N THR A 147 -24.31 -12.50 13.04
CA THR A 147 -24.52 -12.14 11.64
C THR A 147 -26.00 -12.16 11.28
N SER A 148 -26.78 -13.13 11.76
CA SER A 148 -28.20 -13.19 11.52
C SER A 148 -28.96 -12.00 12.13
N LEU A 149 -28.59 -11.57 13.34
CA LEU A 149 -29.15 -10.40 14.01
C LEU A 149 -28.78 -9.08 13.35
N LEU A 150 -27.55 -8.98 12.85
CA LEU A 150 -27.04 -7.78 12.19
C LEU A 150 -27.46 -7.66 10.74
N TYR A 151 -27.67 -8.77 10.04
CA TYR A 151 -28.01 -8.78 8.62
C TYR A 151 -29.26 -7.93 8.33
N ASN A 152 -30.34 -8.14 9.11
CA ASN A 152 -31.56 -7.39 8.97
C ASN A 152 -31.42 -5.89 9.28
N LYS A 153 -30.51 -5.53 10.22
CA LYS A 153 -30.20 -4.12 10.53
C LYS A 153 -29.31 -3.47 9.48
N ALA A 154 -28.30 -4.20 9.01
CA ALA A 154 -27.36 -3.70 8.00
C ALA A 154 -28.03 -3.49 6.64
N MET A 155 -28.91 -4.41 6.23
CA MET A 155 -29.68 -4.28 4.97
C MET A 155 -30.68 -3.13 5.02
N LYS A 156 -31.40 -2.94 6.13
CA LYS A 156 -32.31 -1.79 6.30
C LYS A 156 -31.56 -0.46 6.30
N THR A 157 -30.33 -0.41 6.84
CA THR A 157 -29.52 0.82 6.85
C THR A 157 -28.90 1.11 5.47
N ARG A 158 -28.59 0.11 4.67
CA ARG A 158 -28.14 0.32 3.28
C ARG A 158 -29.24 0.87 2.38
N ALA A 159 -30.48 0.42 2.56
CA ALA A 159 -31.63 0.94 1.81
C ALA A 159 -31.96 2.40 2.14
N THR A 160 -31.62 2.87 3.34
CA THR A 160 -31.85 4.26 3.79
C THR A 160 -30.61 5.14 3.80
N ALA A 161 -29.43 4.57 3.53
CA ALA A 161 -28.20 5.32 3.37
C ALA A 161 -28.04 5.90 1.96
N GLY A 162 -29.09 6.50 1.45
CA GLY A 162 -28.93 7.63 0.55
C GLY A 162 -28.05 8.64 1.28
N ALA A 163 -27.01 9.09 0.62
CA ALA A 163 -25.99 9.99 1.15
C ALA A 163 -26.54 10.96 2.17
N ILE A 164 -26.37 10.69 3.45
CA ILE A 164 -26.58 11.69 4.50
C ILE A 164 -25.45 12.69 4.29
N MET A 165 -25.75 13.75 3.57
CA MET A 165 -24.91 14.93 3.47
C MET A 165 -24.83 15.58 4.86
N ILE A 166 -23.97 15.07 5.74
CA ILE A 166 -23.76 15.59 7.09
C ILE A 166 -23.20 17.02 7.08
N PHE A 167 -22.78 17.52 5.91
CA PHE A 167 -22.26 18.88 5.73
C PHE A 167 -23.08 19.78 4.81
N ALA A 168 -24.38 19.54 4.69
CA ALA A 168 -25.29 20.56 4.18
C ALA A 168 -25.56 21.64 5.25
N LYS A 169 -24.53 22.11 5.95
CA LYS A 169 -24.60 23.42 6.54
C LYS A 169 -24.71 24.38 5.35
N LYS A 170 -25.81 25.13 5.24
CA LYS A 170 -25.93 26.25 4.28
C LYS A 170 -24.78 27.21 4.52
N SER A 171 -23.62 26.86 4.05
CA SER A 171 -22.51 27.76 3.92
C SER A 171 -22.93 28.69 2.79
N ALA A 172 -23.10 29.96 3.10
CA ALA A 172 -23.26 30.99 2.09
C ALA A 172 -22.22 30.69 1.01
N ALA A 173 -22.69 30.52 -0.24
CA ALA A 173 -21.84 30.05 -1.34
C ALA A 173 -20.71 31.06 -1.53
N ARG A 174 -19.56 30.80 -0.88
CA ARG A 174 -18.35 31.61 -1.04
C ARG A 174 -17.90 31.41 -2.48
N LYS A 175 -17.92 32.45 -3.28
CA LYS A 175 -17.43 32.42 -4.64
C LYS A 175 -15.94 32.09 -4.62
N LEU A 176 -15.60 30.82 -4.89
CA LEU A 176 -14.22 30.38 -5.05
C LEU A 176 -13.82 30.55 -6.52
N PRO A 177 -12.56 30.82 -6.83
CA PRO A 177 -12.05 30.76 -8.20
C PRO A 177 -12.36 29.40 -8.81
N PRO A 178 -12.61 29.29 -10.12
CA PRO A 178 -13.01 28.05 -10.80
C PRO A 178 -12.08 26.89 -10.50
N PHE A 179 -10.78 27.08 -10.61
CA PHE A 179 -9.76 26.07 -10.33
C PHE A 179 -9.84 25.55 -8.88
N LEU A 180 -9.96 26.42 -7.87
CA LEU A 180 -10.09 26.01 -6.47
C LEU A 180 -11.42 25.29 -6.21
N SER A 181 -12.46 25.62 -6.93
CA SER A 181 -13.75 24.93 -6.85
C SER A 181 -13.63 23.50 -7.39
N LEU A 182 -12.96 23.32 -8.53
CA LEU A 182 -12.65 22.00 -9.10
C LEU A 182 -11.73 21.18 -8.18
N LEU A 183 -10.68 21.80 -7.67
CA LEU A 183 -9.77 21.12 -6.72
C LEU A 183 -10.51 20.65 -5.48
N LYS A 184 -11.42 21.47 -4.93
CA LYS A 184 -12.29 21.09 -3.82
C LYS A 184 -13.24 19.95 -4.20
N LYS A 185 -13.77 19.96 -5.43
CA LYS A 185 -14.61 18.86 -5.95
C LYS A 185 -13.80 17.55 -5.98
N GLU A 186 -12.59 17.56 -6.56
CA GLU A 186 -11.73 16.39 -6.64
C GLU A 186 -11.33 15.88 -5.22
N PHE A 187 -10.96 16.80 -4.34
CA PHE A 187 -10.66 16.44 -2.95
C PHE A 187 -11.86 15.80 -2.25
N ASN A 188 -13.05 16.35 -2.45
CA ASN A 188 -14.28 15.79 -1.89
C ASN A 188 -14.60 14.44 -2.52
N LEU A 189 -14.45 14.27 -3.83
CA LEU A 189 -14.68 13.00 -4.52
C LEU A 189 -13.82 11.89 -3.91
N VAL A 190 -12.52 12.13 -3.78
CA VAL A 190 -11.58 11.14 -3.20
C VAL A 190 -11.87 10.91 -1.72
N LEU A 191 -12.12 11.96 -0.93
CA LEU A 191 -12.31 11.84 0.52
C LEU A 191 -13.67 11.24 0.88
N PHE A 192 -14.72 11.54 0.08
CA PHE A 192 -16.09 11.09 0.38
C PHE A 192 -16.44 9.72 -0.21
N THR A 193 -15.59 9.17 -1.06
CA THR A 193 -15.69 7.78 -1.51
C THR A 193 -14.74 6.94 -0.67
N PRO A 194 -15.23 6.11 0.29
CA PRO A 194 -14.37 5.40 1.24
C PRO A 194 -13.29 4.56 0.57
N ASP A 195 -13.64 3.90 -0.52
CA ASP A 195 -12.74 3.03 -1.26
C ASP A 195 -11.60 3.81 -1.92
N TYR A 196 -11.88 4.97 -2.49
CA TYR A 196 -10.85 5.86 -3.03
C TYR A 196 -9.97 6.46 -1.92
N ALA A 197 -10.59 6.89 -0.80
CA ALA A 197 -9.85 7.45 0.30
C ALA A 197 -8.86 6.43 0.90
N VAL A 198 -9.31 5.19 1.15
CA VAL A 198 -8.45 4.12 1.67
C VAL A 198 -7.33 3.80 0.69
N GLN A 199 -7.66 3.53 -0.56
CA GLN A 199 -6.68 3.11 -1.55
C GLN A 199 -5.63 4.19 -1.80
N TYR A 200 -6.02 5.45 -1.88
CA TYR A 200 -5.11 6.54 -2.20
C TYR A 200 -4.24 6.96 -1.01
N PHE A 201 -4.88 7.32 0.10
CA PHE A 201 -4.14 7.81 1.27
C PHE A 201 -3.35 6.70 1.97
N THR A 202 -3.84 5.46 1.95
CA THR A 202 -3.11 4.33 2.53
C THR A 202 -1.83 4.05 1.75
N VAL A 203 -1.91 3.99 0.43
CA VAL A 203 -0.72 3.75 -0.43
C VAL A 203 0.29 4.89 -0.28
N ALA A 204 -0.19 6.15 -0.26
CA ALA A 204 0.67 7.31 -0.05
C ALA A 204 1.34 7.33 1.34
N ALA A 205 0.66 6.87 2.38
CA ALA A 205 1.21 6.78 3.73
C ALA A 205 2.17 5.59 3.90
N ILE A 206 1.92 4.49 3.20
CA ILE A 206 2.79 3.29 3.22
C ILE A 206 4.11 3.55 2.48
N MET A 207 4.12 4.36 1.44
CA MET A 207 5.30 4.61 0.61
C MET A 207 6.55 5.00 1.44
N PRO A 208 6.54 6.02 2.32
CA PRO A 208 7.70 6.38 3.13
C PRO A 208 8.18 5.25 4.03
N LEU A 209 7.25 4.45 4.56
CA LEU A 209 7.55 3.29 5.38
C LEU A 209 8.27 2.21 4.58
N MET A 210 7.78 1.90 3.39
CA MET A 210 8.40 0.91 2.51
C MET A 210 9.80 1.34 2.08
N VAL A 211 9.99 2.63 1.75
CA VAL A 211 11.33 3.17 1.46
C VAL A 211 12.26 2.97 2.65
N TYR A 212 11.84 3.33 3.86
CA TYR A 212 12.65 3.16 5.07
C TYR A 212 13.03 1.70 5.32
N PHE A 213 12.09 0.81 5.17
CA PHE A 213 12.27 -0.60 5.44
C PHE A 213 13.17 -1.29 4.43
N CYS A 214 12.86 -1.10 3.16
CA CYS A 214 13.67 -1.67 2.10
C CYS A 214 15.09 -1.08 2.09
N MET A 215 15.23 0.20 2.51
CA MET A 215 16.54 0.82 2.69
C MET A 215 17.36 0.11 3.76
N GLY A 216 16.75 -0.20 4.93
CA GLY A 216 17.43 -0.93 6.00
C GLY A 216 17.89 -2.33 5.58
N ILE A 217 17.03 -3.06 4.87
CA ILE A 217 17.35 -4.39 4.33
C ILE A 217 18.43 -4.29 3.25
N GLY A 218 18.23 -3.43 2.25
CA GLY A 218 19.13 -3.29 1.12
C GLY A 218 20.52 -2.83 1.51
N LYS A 219 20.62 -1.89 2.46
CA LYS A 219 21.90 -1.45 3.02
C LYS A 219 22.66 -2.62 3.66
N ASN A 220 21.99 -3.39 4.52
CA ASN A 220 22.62 -4.53 5.17
C ASN A 220 23.04 -5.59 4.14
N PHE A 221 22.22 -5.83 3.11
CA PHE A 221 22.55 -6.74 2.03
C PHE A 221 23.80 -6.28 1.26
N LEU A 222 23.85 -5.02 0.84
CA LEU A 222 24.98 -4.46 0.09
C LEU A 222 26.29 -4.46 0.91
N THR A 223 26.21 -4.08 2.19
CA THR A 223 27.39 -4.06 3.06
C THR A 223 27.88 -5.44 3.45
N SER A 224 26.98 -6.39 3.69
CA SER A 224 27.37 -7.74 4.19
C SER A 224 27.75 -8.70 3.08
N LEU A 225 27.11 -8.63 1.91
CA LEU A 225 27.36 -9.57 0.81
C LEU A 225 28.24 -9.00 -0.31
N VAL A 226 28.13 -7.71 -0.57
CA VAL A 226 28.84 -7.05 -1.68
C VAL A 226 29.98 -6.18 -1.19
N PHE A 227 30.04 -5.91 0.13
CA PHE A 227 31.05 -5.04 0.77
C PHE A 227 31.13 -3.62 0.18
N VAL A 228 30.00 -3.10 -0.30
CA VAL A 228 29.89 -1.79 -0.97
C VAL A 228 28.88 -0.91 -0.25
N GLN A 229 29.21 0.37 -0.11
CA GLN A 229 28.28 1.39 0.40
C GLN A 229 27.68 2.15 -0.78
N SER A 230 26.43 1.87 -1.12
CA SER A 230 25.66 2.49 -2.20
C SER A 230 24.29 2.95 -1.72
N ASP A 231 24.30 3.58 -0.54
CA ASP A 231 23.06 3.99 0.15
C ASP A 231 22.29 5.04 -0.67
N PHE A 232 22.97 5.93 -1.36
CA PHE A 232 22.36 7.00 -2.15
C PHE A 232 21.62 6.47 -3.39
N GLU A 233 22.24 5.59 -4.16
CA GLU A 233 21.63 4.97 -5.34
C GLU A 233 20.44 4.08 -4.96
N LEU A 234 20.58 3.36 -3.86
CA LEU A 234 19.50 2.55 -3.31
C LEU A 234 18.31 3.43 -2.87
N ALA A 235 18.57 4.59 -2.26
CA ALA A 235 17.54 5.53 -1.88
C ALA A 235 16.75 6.06 -3.09
N ILE A 236 17.44 6.38 -4.20
CA ILE A 236 16.81 6.79 -5.46
C ILE A 236 15.92 5.66 -6.00
N LEU A 237 16.49 4.43 -6.11
CA LEU A 237 15.77 3.26 -6.59
C LEU A 237 14.45 3.06 -5.83
N LEU A 238 14.52 3.03 -4.51
CA LEU A 238 13.36 2.75 -3.67
C LEU A 238 12.34 3.90 -3.69
N THR A 239 12.80 5.15 -3.68
CA THR A 239 11.91 6.31 -3.73
C THR A 239 11.13 6.37 -5.04
N VAL A 240 11.77 6.12 -6.17
CA VAL A 240 11.11 6.10 -7.49
C VAL A 240 10.18 4.89 -7.59
N LEU A 241 10.61 3.70 -7.16
CA LEU A 241 9.83 2.46 -7.21
C LEU A 241 8.53 2.58 -6.40
N PHE A 242 8.62 2.95 -5.13
CA PHE A 242 7.44 3.06 -4.28
C PHE A 242 6.61 4.31 -4.58
N GLY A 243 7.24 5.39 -5.07
CA GLY A 243 6.55 6.56 -5.60
C GLY A 243 5.66 6.20 -6.79
N ALA A 244 6.14 5.35 -7.69
CA ALA A 244 5.36 4.86 -8.82
C ALA A 244 4.09 4.11 -8.40
N LEU A 245 4.17 3.28 -7.35
CA LEU A 245 2.99 2.60 -6.80
C LEU A 245 1.96 3.57 -6.23
N THR A 246 2.39 4.67 -5.63
CA THR A 246 1.51 5.73 -5.14
C THR A 246 0.76 6.40 -6.29
N ASN A 247 1.41 6.58 -7.43
CA ASN A 247 0.85 7.26 -8.60
C ASN A 247 -0.13 6.41 -9.42
N THR A 248 -0.28 5.12 -9.12
CA THR A 248 -1.23 4.23 -9.82
C THR A 248 -2.68 4.71 -9.73
N PHE A 249 -3.04 5.41 -8.66
CA PHE A 249 -4.36 6.02 -8.51
C PHE A 249 -4.69 7.03 -9.61
N CYS A 250 -3.66 7.69 -10.17
CA CYS A 250 -3.82 8.69 -11.23
C CYS A 250 -4.21 8.07 -12.57
N ALA A 251 -4.01 6.75 -12.73
CA ALA A 251 -4.47 6.01 -13.91
C ALA A 251 -5.99 5.90 -14.03
N THR A 252 -6.72 6.39 -13.03
CA THR A 252 -8.18 6.42 -12.98
C THR A 252 -8.73 7.84 -12.80
N ASN A 253 -7.94 8.87 -13.08
CA ASN A 253 -8.32 10.27 -12.85
C ASN A 253 -9.57 10.73 -13.64
N VAL A 254 -9.79 10.16 -14.81
CA VAL A 254 -10.97 10.41 -15.65
C VAL A 254 -12.02 9.33 -15.42
N SER A 255 -11.62 8.06 -15.44
CA SER A 255 -12.51 6.91 -15.29
C SER A 255 -13.32 6.92 -14.00
N ARG A 256 -12.76 7.41 -12.88
CA ARG A 256 -13.46 7.48 -11.60
C ARG A 256 -14.60 8.49 -11.54
N ASP A 257 -14.63 9.47 -12.45
CA ASP A 257 -15.77 10.38 -12.51
C ASP A 257 -17.00 9.70 -13.11
N GLY A 258 -16.82 8.60 -13.84
CA GLY A 258 -17.91 7.88 -14.47
C GLY A 258 -18.78 8.82 -15.31
N LYS A 259 -20.08 8.67 -15.16
CA LYS A 259 -21.08 9.51 -15.87
C LYS A 259 -21.00 11.01 -15.51
N SER A 260 -20.43 11.38 -14.37
CA SER A 260 -20.29 12.79 -13.97
C SER A 260 -19.25 13.55 -14.79
N PHE A 261 -18.36 12.86 -15.52
CA PHE A 261 -17.39 13.48 -16.43
C PHE A 261 -18.06 14.32 -17.52
N TYR A 262 -19.23 13.89 -18.01
CA TYR A 262 -19.98 14.66 -19.02
C TYR A 262 -20.52 15.99 -18.49
N VAL A 263 -20.85 16.05 -17.21
CA VAL A 263 -21.24 17.30 -16.55
C VAL A 263 -20.07 18.28 -16.54
N GLU A 264 -18.84 17.81 -16.34
CA GLU A 264 -17.65 18.64 -16.40
C GLU A 264 -17.42 19.23 -17.80
N LYS A 265 -17.72 18.47 -18.86
CA LYS A 265 -17.62 18.96 -20.27
C LYS A 265 -18.61 20.08 -20.59
N THR A 266 -19.74 20.16 -19.89
CA THR A 266 -20.74 21.21 -20.10
C THR A 266 -20.40 22.51 -19.36
N LEU A 267 -19.43 22.47 -18.43
CA LEU A 267 -19.02 23.67 -17.71
C LEU A 267 -18.23 24.62 -18.63
N PRO A 268 -18.43 25.94 -18.52
CA PRO A 268 -17.69 26.95 -19.28
C PRO A 268 -16.27 27.11 -18.70
N LEU A 269 -15.50 26.04 -18.63
CA LEU A 269 -14.15 25.98 -18.04
C LEU A 269 -13.16 25.48 -19.08
N SER A 270 -11.91 25.91 -18.95
CA SER A 270 -10.84 25.39 -19.79
C SER A 270 -10.46 23.95 -19.41
N ILE A 271 -10.08 23.15 -20.40
CA ILE A 271 -9.59 21.78 -20.20
C ILE A 271 -8.41 21.76 -19.22
N ASN A 272 -7.55 22.76 -19.31
CA ASN A 272 -6.39 22.89 -18.43
C ASN A 272 -6.79 23.09 -16.95
N GLU A 273 -7.90 23.78 -16.68
CA GLU A 273 -8.42 23.93 -15.32
C GLU A 273 -9.00 22.61 -14.80
N ILE A 274 -9.78 21.89 -15.64
CA ILE A 274 -10.39 20.61 -15.25
C ILE A 274 -9.33 19.55 -14.99
N MET A 275 -8.46 19.31 -15.97
CA MET A 275 -7.42 18.28 -15.84
C MET A 275 -6.32 18.70 -14.85
N GLY A 276 -6.02 20.01 -14.80
CA GLY A 276 -5.06 20.57 -13.85
C GLY A 276 -5.46 20.37 -12.40
N ALA A 277 -6.76 20.47 -12.06
CA ALA A 277 -7.24 20.21 -10.70
C ALA A 277 -7.03 18.76 -10.28
N LYS A 278 -7.26 17.78 -11.18
CA LYS A 278 -7.04 16.36 -10.96
C LYS A 278 -5.55 16.05 -10.73
N ILE A 279 -4.69 16.63 -11.57
CA ILE A 279 -3.23 16.49 -11.46
C ILE A 279 -2.71 17.14 -10.18
N ALA A 280 -3.18 18.35 -9.85
CA ALA A 280 -2.72 19.12 -8.69
C ALA A 280 -2.97 18.39 -7.36
N LEU A 281 -4.15 17.77 -7.20
CA LEU A 281 -4.45 16.96 -6.01
C LEU A 281 -3.49 15.79 -5.89
N SER A 282 -3.35 15.05 -6.97
CA SER A 282 -2.49 13.86 -7.01
C SER A 282 -1.03 14.20 -6.76
N PHE A 283 -0.56 15.30 -7.37
CA PHE A 283 0.82 15.76 -7.19
C PHE A 283 1.09 16.23 -5.77
N ALA A 284 0.16 16.96 -5.15
CA ALA A 284 0.31 17.40 -3.77
C ALA A 284 0.50 16.23 -2.80
N VAL A 285 -0.31 15.16 -2.93
CA VAL A 285 -0.19 13.96 -2.10
C VAL A 285 1.12 13.23 -2.37
N ALA A 286 1.53 13.07 -3.63
CA ALA A 286 2.78 12.42 -3.99
C ALA A 286 4.00 13.19 -3.44
N VAL A 287 4.02 14.52 -3.55
CA VAL A 287 5.11 15.37 -3.03
C VAL A 287 5.21 15.27 -1.50
N ILE A 288 4.09 15.25 -0.80
CA ILE A 288 4.08 15.07 0.65
C ILE A 288 4.67 13.71 1.02
N SER A 289 4.25 12.64 0.33
CA SER A 289 4.73 11.28 0.56
C SER A 289 6.25 11.15 0.31
N VAL A 290 6.72 11.65 -0.83
CA VAL A 290 8.17 11.69 -1.17
C VAL A 290 8.95 12.56 -0.18
N GLY A 291 8.38 13.70 0.25
CA GLY A 291 8.98 14.57 1.24
C GLY A 291 9.17 13.89 2.60
N ILE A 292 8.16 13.15 3.06
CA ILE A 292 8.26 12.36 4.29
C ILE A 292 9.33 11.27 4.12
N ALA A 293 9.36 10.56 2.99
CA ALA A 293 10.38 9.54 2.71
C ALA A 293 11.80 10.13 2.75
N ALA A 294 12.05 11.24 2.05
CA ALA A 294 13.35 11.91 2.06
C ALA A 294 13.74 12.38 3.46
N THR A 295 12.79 12.92 4.23
CA THR A 295 13.03 13.35 5.62
C THR A 295 13.40 12.18 6.52
N VAL A 296 12.75 11.03 6.36
CA VAL A 296 13.06 9.80 7.12
C VAL A 296 14.46 9.29 6.76
N LEU A 297 14.83 9.29 5.49
CA LEU A 297 16.17 8.89 5.04
C LEU A 297 17.27 9.79 5.61
N LEU A 298 17.02 11.11 5.67
CA LEU A 298 17.91 12.09 6.30
C LEU A 298 18.02 11.88 7.80
N ALA A 299 16.88 11.73 8.51
CA ALA A 299 16.86 11.55 9.96
C ALA A 299 17.59 10.27 10.40
N LYS A 300 17.54 9.23 9.59
CA LYS A 300 18.26 7.97 9.83
C LYS A 300 19.71 7.96 9.30
N LYS A 301 20.17 9.07 8.74
CA LYS A 301 21.54 9.23 8.20
C LYS A 301 21.90 8.19 7.12
N TYR A 302 20.91 7.76 6.35
CA TYR A 302 21.15 6.91 5.19
C TYR A 302 21.74 7.70 4.03
N VAL A 303 21.37 8.97 3.91
CA VAL A 303 21.84 9.90 2.90
C VAL A 303 22.31 11.20 3.54
N SER A 304 23.22 11.92 2.90
CA SER A 304 23.64 13.26 3.29
C SER A 304 22.55 14.30 2.99
N ALA A 305 22.65 15.50 3.55
CA ALA A 305 21.67 16.56 3.33
C ALA A 305 21.49 16.90 1.84
N GLY A 306 22.58 17.00 1.08
CA GLY A 306 22.53 17.26 -0.36
C GLY A 306 21.90 16.12 -1.16
N GLU A 307 22.25 14.88 -0.82
CA GLU A 307 21.66 13.67 -1.43
C GLU A 307 20.15 13.56 -1.13
N GLY A 308 19.74 13.86 0.12
CA GLY A 308 18.31 13.84 0.50
C GLY A 308 17.48 14.86 -0.27
N VAL A 309 18.01 16.08 -0.45
CA VAL A 309 17.38 17.11 -1.29
C VAL A 309 17.30 16.64 -2.75
N PHE A 310 18.33 16.03 -3.26
CA PHE A 310 18.36 15.47 -4.62
C PHE A 310 17.30 14.36 -4.78
N VAL A 311 17.22 13.41 -3.85
CA VAL A 311 16.22 12.33 -3.85
C VAL A 311 14.80 12.91 -3.83
N PHE A 312 14.57 13.96 -3.03
CA PHE A 312 13.28 14.65 -3.01
C PHE A 312 12.91 15.25 -4.36
N PHE A 313 13.82 16.02 -4.98
CA PHE A 313 13.53 16.64 -6.27
C PHE A 313 13.36 15.63 -7.41
N VAL A 314 14.19 14.60 -7.46
CA VAL A 314 14.06 13.52 -8.45
C VAL A 314 12.74 12.78 -8.23
N GLY A 315 12.43 12.40 -6.98
CA GLY A 315 11.18 11.72 -6.64
C GLY A 315 9.95 12.55 -6.98
N ALA A 316 9.95 13.87 -6.69
CA ALA A 316 8.85 14.77 -7.03
C ALA A 316 8.71 14.95 -8.56
N MET A 317 9.81 15.09 -9.28
CA MET A 317 9.81 15.20 -10.74
C MET A 317 9.29 13.93 -11.41
N MET A 318 9.72 12.76 -10.91
CA MET A 318 9.25 11.47 -11.40
C MET A 318 7.78 11.24 -11.09
N ALA A 319 7.31 11.64 -9.89
CA ALA A 319 5.90 11.58 -9.54
C ALA A 319 5.06 12.43 -10.51
N LEU A 320 5.49 13.66 -10.80
CA LEU A 320 4.79 14.52 -11.74
C LEU A 320 4.77 13.92 -13.16
N SER A 321 5.90 13.40 -13.63
CA SER A 321 6.03 12.72 -14.93
C SER A 321 5.01 11.59 -15.06
N GLN A 322 4.96 10.70 -14.08
CA GLN A 322 4.05 9.55 -14.06
C GLN A 322 2.58 9.97 -13.95
N ILE A 323 2.26 10.99 -13.15
CA ILE A 323 0.90 11.53 -13.01
C ILE A 323 0.41 12.10 -14.35
N LEU A 324 1.25 12.86 -15.05
CA LEU A 324 0.92 13.41 -16.37
C LEU A 324 0.64 12.30 -17.38
N TYR A 325 1.54 11.33 -17.45
CA TYR A 325 1.39 10.17 -18.33
C TYR A 325 0.14 9.35 -18.00
N ALA A 326 -0.06 9.04 -16.72
CA ALA A 326 -1.20 8.25 -16.24
C ALA A 326 -2.53 8.94 -16.56
N THR A 327 -2.65 10.23 -16.25
CA THR A 327 -3.86 11.00 -16.52
C THR A 327 -4.17 11.09 -18.02
N ARG A 328 -3.14 11.24 -18.85
CA ARG A 328 -3.30 11.24 -20.31
C ARG A 328 -3.70 9.88 -20.85
N LYS A 329 -3.13 8.80 -20.29
CA LYS A 329 -3.46 7.44 -20.68
C LYS A 329 -4.90 7.10 -20.34
N ASP A 330 -5.36 7.50 -19.16
CA ASP A 330 -6.76 7.31 -18.74
C ASP A 330 -7.73 8.11 -19.61
N LEU A 331 -7.37 9.33 -20.00
CA LEU A 331 -8.17 10.13 -20.95
C LEU A 331 -8.25 9.47 -22.35
N ASN A 332 -7.21 8.75 -22.76
CA ASN A 332 -7.20 8.05 -24.06
C ASN A 332 -8.08 6.80 -24.09
N SER A 333 -8.24 6.13 -22.95
CA SER A 333 -9.03 4.89 -22.82
C SER A 333 -9.75 4.89 -21.47
N PRO A 334 -10.74 5.81 -21.28
CA PRO A 334 -11.49 5.86 -20.04
C PRO A 334 -12.39 4.63 -19.91
N GLN A 335 -12.60 4.16 -18.70
CA GLN A 335 -13.46 3.01 -18.40
C GLN A 335 -14.64 3.46 -17.53
N PHE A 336 -15.66 4.04 -18.15
CA PHE A 336 -16.86 4.53 -17.47
C PHE A 336 -17.91 3.44 -17.18
N SER A 337 -17.75 2.26 -17.75
CA SER A 337 -18.68 1.12 -17.57
C SER A 337 -18.56 0.41 -16.22
N LEU A 338 -17.52 0.71 -15.46
CA LEU A 338 -17.29 0.12 -14.16
C LEU A 338 -18.14 0.87 -13.11
N GLU A 339 -19.20 0.24 -12.64
CA GLU A 339 -20.15 0.85 -11.70
C GLU A 339 -19.67 0.82 -10.25
N GLU A 340 -18.79 -0.11 -9.89
CA GLU A 340 -18.27 -0.26 -8.53
C GLU A 340 -16.91 0.42 -8.38
N ASP A 341 -16.78 1.26 -7.37
CA ASP A 341 -15.56 2.06 -7.10
C ASP A 341 -14.29 1.20 -6.97
N ASN A 342 -14.41 0.00 -6.40
CA ASN A 342 -13.30 -0.96 -6.27
C ASN A 342 -12.84 -1.48 -7.64
N VAL A 343 -13.79 -1.75 -8.53
CA VAL A 343 -13.57 -2.34 -9.85
C VAL A 343 -12.89 -1.33 -10.77
N VAL A 344 -13.19 -0.03 -10.64
CA VAL A 344 -12.56 1.04 -11.45
C VAL A 344 -11.04 1.00 -11.37
N ARG A 345 -10.46 0.66 -10.22
CA ARG A 345 -9.00 0.56 -10.08
C ARG A 345 -8.48 -0.84 -10.37
N GLU A 346 -9.07 -1.86 -9.79
CA GLU A 346 -8.54 -3.23 -9.86
C GLU A 346 -8.63 -3.83 -11.25
N SER A 347 -9.69 -3.54 -11.98
CA SER A 347 -9.91 -4.04 -13.33
C SER A 347 -9.45 -3.09 -14.44
N ASN A 348 -8.91 -1.92 -14.09
CA ASN A 348 -8.46 -0.96 -15.08
C ASN A 348 -7.06 -1.31 -15.61
N ASN A 349 -6.99 -1.65 -16.91
CA ASN A 349 -5.73 -2.00 -17.57
C ASN A 349 -4.69 -0.85 -17.55
N ASN A 350 -5.14 0.40 -17.47
CA ASN A 350 -4.26 1.55 -17.39
C ASN A 350 -3.39 1.52 -16.11
N VAL A 351 -3.94 1.01 -15.00
CA VAL A 351 -3.19 0.85 -13.73
C VAL A 351 -2.00 -0.07 -13.92
N SER A 352 -2.20 -1.23 -14.56
CA SER A 352 -1.11 -2.19 -14.81
C SER A 352 0.00 -1.58 -15.67
N ILE A 353 -0.35 -0.79 -16.69
CA ILE A 353 0.62 -0.11 -17.55
C ILE A 353 1.46 0.88 -16.75
N ILE A 354 0.84 1.66 -15.85
CA ILE A 354 1.54 2.63 -15.01
C ILE A 354 2.48 1.94 -14.01
N VAL A 355 2.07 0.80 -13.44
CA VAL A 355 2.95 0.01 -12.57
C VAL A 355 4.20 -0.44 -13.32
N VAL A 356 4.03 -1.02 -14.52
CA VAL A 356 5.15 -1.49 -15.33
C VAL A 356 6.07 -0.33 -15.72
N LEU A 357 5.51 0.80 -16.17
CA LEU A 357 6.29 1.98 -16.50
C LEU A 357 7.07 2.49 -15.30
N GLY A 358 6.46 2.58 -14.13
CA GLY A 358 7.13 3.00 -12.91
C GLY A 358 8.25 2.06 -12.47
N LEU A 359 8.06 0.75 -12.63
CA LEU A 359 9.10 -0.25 -12.36
C LEU A 359 10.29 -0.09 -13.32
N VAL A 360 10.02 0.10 -14.61
CA VAL A 360 11.08 0.34 -15.61
C VAL A 360 11.84 1.63 -15.31
N SER A 361 11.13 2.71 -14.98
CA SER A 361 11.75 3.99 -14.61
C SER A 361 12.63 3.84 -13.35
N ALA A 362 12.18 3.11 -12.34
CA ALA A 362 12.96 2.86 -11.13
C ALA A 362 14.22 2.05 -11.43
N MET A 363 14.14 1.04 -12.29
CA MET A 363 15.31 0.24 -12.70
C MET A 363 16.31 1.07 -13.51
N ILE A 364 15.85 1.97 -14.36
CA ILE A 364 16.76 2.86 -15.13
C ILE A 364 17.38 3.87 -14.18
N LEU A 365 16.60 4.62 -13.41
CA LEU A 365 17.07 5.74 -12.60
C LEU A 365 17.85 5.33 -11.35
N GLY A 366 17.48 4.21 -10.74
CA GLY A 366 18.10 3.73 -9.51
C GLY A 366 18.93 2.48 -9.73
N GLY A 367 18.43 1.50 -10.51
CA GLY A 367 19.09 0.22 -10.72
C GLY A 367 20.40 0.33 -11.50
N ILE A 368 20.44 1.10 -12.60
CA ILE A 368 21.66 1.30 -13.39
C ILE A 368 22.73 2.01 -12.58
N PRO A 369 22.49 3.17 -11.93
CA PRO A 369 23.49 3.82 -11.10
C PRO A 369 23.97 2.94 -9.93
N LEU A 370 23.05 2.22 -9.29
CA LEU A 370 23.41 1.28 -8.23
C LEU A 370 24.39 0.22 -8.74
N PHE A 371 24.08 -0.40 -9.87
CA PHE A 371 24.95 -1.41 -10.49
C PHE A 371 26.30 -0.85 -10.88
N VAL A 372 26.34 0.34 -11.50
CA VAL A 372 27.59 1.02 -11.89
C VAL A 372 28.42 1.37 -10.66
N ASN A 373 27.79 1.88 -9.60
CA ASN A 373 28.48 2.23 -8.36
C ASN A 373 29.05 0.98 -7.65
N VAL A 374 28.32 -0.11 -7.60
CA VAL A 374 28.79 -1.40 -7.08
C VAL A 374 30.01 -1.88 -7.85
N LEU A 375 29.98 -1.87 -9.18
CA LEU A 375 31.12 -2.29 -10.02
C LEU A 375 32.33 -1.37 -9.87
N SER A 376 32.13 -0.06 -9.74
CA SER A 376 33.23 0.90 -9.61
C SER A 376 33.86 0.87 -8.23
N ASN A 377 33.11 0.66 -7.18
CA ASN A 377 33.63 0.48 -5.82
C ASN A 377 34.51 -0.76 -5.69
N VAL A 378 34.15 -1.86 -6.35
CA VAL A 378 35.01 -3.06 -6.44
C VAL A 378 36.37 -2.72 -7.09
N ARG A 379 36.41 -1.73 -7.98
CA ARG A 379 37.63 -1.23 -8.64
C ARG A 379 38.31 -0.06 -7.91
N GLY A 380 37.82 0.34 -6.73
CA GLY A 380 38.36 1.44 -5.95
C GLY A 380 38.14 2.83 -6.54
N LYS A 381 37.14 2.99 -7.40
CA LYS A 381 36.79 4.29 -8.03
C LYS A 381 35.47 4.78 -7.51
N ASP A 382 35.40 6.02 -7.03
CA ASP A 382 34.14 6.69 -6.68
C ASP A 382 33.51 7.32 -7.93
N MET A 383 32.32 6.88 -8.29
CA MET A 383 31.58 7.38 -9.45
C MET A 383 30.24 8.04 -9.06
N ARG A 384 30.13 8.61 -7.87
CA ARG A 384 28.91 9.30 -7.43
C ARG A 384 28.48 10.43 -8.37
N TRP A 385 29.43 11.14 -8.99
CA TRP A 385 29.13 12.16 -9.98
C TRP A 385 28.30 11.60 -11.16
N PHE A 386 28.59 10.36 -11.56
CA PHE A 386 27.83 9.68 -12.62
C PHE A 386 26.34 9.53 -12.22
N THR A 387 26.09 9.13 -10.97
CA THR A 387 24.72 9.01 -10.45
C THR A 387 23.97 10.33 -10.56
N TYR A 388 24.55 11.45 -10.13
CA TYR A 388 23.93 12.77 -10.22
C TYR A 388 23.61 13.16 -11.67
N VAL A 389 24.57 13.03 -12.56
CA VAL A 389 24.40 13.42 -13.97
C VAL A 389 23.41 12.51 -14.68
N PHE A 390 23.61 11.20 -14.57
CA PHE A 390 22.77 10.21 -15.24
C PHE A 390 21.29 10.30 -14.79
N VAL A 391 21.06 10.33 -13.49
CA VAL A 391 19.70 10.42 -12.93
C VAL A 391 19.04 11.74 -13.33
N SER A 392 19.76 12.86 -13.27
CA SER A 392 19.22 14.16 -13.68
C SER A 392 18.81 14.19 -15.15
N VAL A 393 19.67 13.66 -16.03
CA VAL A 393 19.38 13.64 -17.48
C VAL A 393 18.20 12.71 -17.79
N CYS A 394 18.20 11.49 -17.24
CA CYS A 394 17.13 10.53 -17.49
C CYS A 394 15.78 11.00 -16.90
N ALA A 395 15.77 11.54 -15.67
CA ALA A 395 14.56 12.06 -15.05
C ALA A 395 14.01 13.28 -15.82
N ALA A 396 14.89 14.19 -16.29
CA ALA A 396 14.48 15.31 -17.12
C ALA A 396 13.91 14.84 -18.48
N ALA A 397 14.54 13.84 -19.10
CA ALA A 397 14.06 13.28 -20.36
C ALA A 397 12.68 12.63 -20.21
N GLU A 398 12.45 11.85 -19.13
CA GLU A 398 11.17 11.22 -18.84
C GLU A 398 10.11 12.28 -18.54
N PHE A 399 10.44 13.30 -17.77
CA PHE A 399 9.52 14.40 -17.47
C PHE A 399 9.12 15.16 -18.75
N VAL A 400 10.08 15.53 -19.58
CA VAL A 400 9.81 16.23 -20.86
C VAL A 400 8.98 15.34 -21.79
N GLY A 401 9.30 14.06 -21.89
CA GLY A 401 8.55 13.09 -22.68
C GLY A 401 7.09 12.96 -22.21
N SER A 402 6.88 12.83 -20.91
CA SER A 402 5.54 12.74 -20.31
C SER A 402 4.75 14.04 -20.46
N LEU A 403 5.41 15.18 -20.32
CA LEU A 403 4.80 16.50 -20.51
C LEU A 403 4.36 16.71 -21.98
N LEU A 404 5.22 16.37 -22.93
CA LEU A 404 4.87 16.43 -24.36
C LEU A 404 3.72 15.49 -24.69
N TYR A 405 3.78 14.25 -24.19
CA TYR A 405 2.67 13.28 -24.37
C TYR A 405 1.36 13.80 -23.78
N TYR A 406 1.40 14.46 -22.63
CA TYR A 406 0.23 15.05 -22.01
C TYR A 406 -0.33 16.21 -22.83
N LEU A 407 0.52 17.14 -23.31
CA LEU A 407 0.09 18.36 -23.99
C LEU A 407 -0.39 18.10 -25.43
N ILE A 408 0.27 17.19 -26.16
CA ILE A 408 -0.04 16.94 -27.57
C ILE A 408 -1.43 16.31 -27.71
N GLY A 409 -2.34 17.06 -28.33
CA GLY A 409 -3.67 16.59 -28.68
C GLY A 409 -4.62 16.34 -27.51
N ILE A 410 -4.35 16.88 -26.31
CA ILE A 410 -5.23 16.71 -25.15
C ILE A 410 -6.65 17.25 -25.42
N LYS A 411 -6.76 18.42 -26.08
CA LYS A 411 -8.04 19.04 -26.43
C LYS A 411 -8.86 18.15 -27.36
N ALA A 412 -8.23 17.70 -28.44
CA ALA A 412 -8.89 16.86 -29.43
C ALA A 412 -9.36 15.51 -28.82
N ARG A 413 -8.65 14.98 -27.86
CA ARG A 413 -9.07 13.73 -27.18
C ARG A 413 -10.16 13.98 -26.16
N PHE A 414 -10.05 15.03 -25.35
CA PHE A 414 -11.08 15.43 -24.41
C PHE A 414 -12.43 15.65 -25.08
N ASP A 415 -12.43 16.31 -26.25
CA ASP A 415 -13.66 16.57 -27.02
C ASP A 415 -14.26 15.26 -27.60
N ARG A 416 -13.41 14.27 -27.95
CA ARG A 416 -13.85 13.01 -28.58
C ARG A 416 -14.39 11.99 -27.58
N VAL A 417 -14.05 12.07 -26.30
CA VAL A 417 -14.58 11.13 -25.29
C VAL A 417 -16.10 11.21 -25.28
N THR A 418 -16.77 10.07 -25.57
CA THR A 418 -18.24 9.98 -25.69
C THR A 418 -18.78 8.97 -24.67
N GLU A 419 -20.11 8.98 -24.49
CA GLU A 419 -20.79 8.05 -23.55
C GLU A 419 -20.60 6.56 -23.90
N GLY A 420 -20.10 6.25 -25.09
CA GLY A 420 -19.83 4.87 -25.53
C GLY A 420 -18.40 4.40 -25.30
N ASP A 421 -17.51 5.27 -24.81
CA ASP A 421 -16.16 4.91 -24.41
C ASP A 421 -16.15 4.42 -22.94
#